data_981307c2fcd48a590129c2688be51d5d
#
_entry.id   981307c2fcd48a590129c2688be51d5d
#
_cell.length_a   1.000
_cell.length_b   1.000
_cell.length_c   1.000
_cell.angle_alpha   90.00
_cell.angle_beta   90.00
_cell.angle_gamma   90.00
#
_symmetry.space_group_name_H-M   'P 1'
#
loop_
_entity.id
_entity.type
_entity.pdbx_description
1 polymer ?
#
loop_
_entity_poly.entity_id
_entity_poly.type
_entity_poly.pdbx_seq_one_letter_code
_entity_poly.pdbx_strand_id
1 'polypeptide(L)' 'MTLDGEITEVSTPPNKADRFRCVTVWVPATEEHTEITLPVEDFKKTGLSEGDQIMIKVEKKFDIDAMAQDLFKGKL' A
#
# COMPACT_ATOMS: atom_id res chain seq x y z
N MET A 1 -11.85 -1.21 -2.41
CA MET A 1 -12.16 -0.93 -1.00
C MET A 1 -11.04 -0.11 -0.36
N THR A 2 -11.37 0.63 0.64
CA THR A 2 -10.37 1.43 1.37
C THR A 2 -10.39 1.07 2.85
N LEU A 3 -9.21 1.10 3.45
CA LEU A 3 -9.04 0.85 4.88
C LEU A 3 -8.34 2.06 5.49
N ASP A 4 -8.87 2.54 6.60
CA ASP A 4 -8.20 3.59 7.35
C ASP A 4 -7.15 2.96 8.25
N GLY A 5 -6.05 3.66 8.44
CA GLY A 5 -4.97 3.20 9.30
C GLY A 5 -4.23 4.33 9.94
N GLU A 6 -3.47 4.00 10.97
CA GLU A 6 -2.61 4.95 11.67
C GLU A 6 -1.19 4.40 11.68
N ILE A 7 -0.25 5.25 11.33
CA ILE A 7 1.17 4.87 11.37
C ILE A 7 1.62 4.81 12.83
N THR A 8 2.00 3.62 13.28
CA THR A 8 2.48 3.40 14.64
C THR A 8 3.99 3.38 14.75
N GLU A 9 4.69 3.04 13.66
CA GLU A 9 6.13 2.96 13.65
C GLU A 9 6.67 3.16 12.24
N VAL A 10 7.80 3.84 12.16
CA VAL A 10 8.57 3.97 10.94
C VAL A 10 9.94 3.38 11.20
N SER A 11 10.34 2.41 10.40
CA SER A 11 11.62 1.73 10.56
C SER A 11 12.38 1.66 9.26
N THR A 12 13.66 1.32 9.37
CA THR A 12 14.54 1.19 8.23
C THR A 12 14.87 -0.28 8.03
N PRO A 13 14.55 -0.88 6.88
CA PRO A 13 14.85 -2.29 6.66
C PRO A 13 16.36 -2.52 6.64
N PRO A 14 16.86 -3.59 7.29
CA PRO A 14 18.28 -3.89 7.29
C PRO A 14 18.79 -4.12 5.87
N ASN A 15 19.98 -3.62 5.58
CA ASN A 15 20.65 -3.75 4.28
C ASN A 15 19.97 -3.03 3.11
N LYS A 16 18.87 -2.32 3.36
CA LYS A 16 18.13 -1.60 2.31
C LYS A 16 17.78 -0.19 2.72
N ALA A 17 18.49 0.35 3.70
CA ALA A 17 18.19 1.65 4.30
C ALA A 17 18.25 2.82 3.31
N ASP A 18 19.07 2.69 2.29
CA ASP A 18 19.24 3.72 1.26
C ASP A 18 18.14 3.73 0.22
N ARG A 19 17.34 2.67 0.13
CA ARG A 19 16.33 2.52 -0.90
C ARG A 19 14.90 2.42 -0.40
N PHE A 20 14.69 1.91 0.81
CA PHE A 20 13.37 1.61 1.32
C PHE A 20 13.16 2.09 2.75
N ARG A 21 11.89 2.30 3.11
CA ARG A 21 11.45 2.51 4.48
C ARG A 21 10.28 1.60 4.77
N CYS A 22 10.20 1.13 6.00
CA CYS A 22 9.14 0.25 6.46
C CYS A 22 8.20 1.02 7.37
N VAL A 23 6.92 0.95 7.09
CA VAL A 23 5.90 1.65 7.86
C VAL A 23 4.96 0.61 8.46
N THR A 24 4.81 0.64 9.79
CA THR A 24 3.86 -0.22 10.48
C THR A 24 2.56 0.57 10.66
N VAL A 25 1.46 -0.01 10.24
CA VAL A 25 0.16 0.63 10.25
C VAL A 25 -0.82 -0.20 11.07
N TRP A 26 -1.48 0.46 12.01
CA TRP A 26 -2.62 -0.13 12.72
C TRP A 26 -3.87 0.09 11.90
N VAL A 27 -4.59 -1.00 11.62
CA VAL A 27 -5.83 -0.98 10.83
C VAL A 27 -6.99 -1.38 11.74
N PRO A 28 -7.79 -0.41 12.22
CA PRO A 28 -8.90 -0.73 13.16
C PRO A 28 -9.94 -1.68 12.58
N ALA A 29 -10.20 -1.61 11.29
CA ALA A 29 -11.20 -2.45 10.65
C ALA A 29 -10.88 -3.94 10.75
N THR A 30 -9.60 -4.29 10.78
CA THR A 30 -9.14 -5.67 10.90
C THR A 30 -8.54 -5.98 12.25
N GLU A 31 -8.36 -4.96 13.09
CA GLU A 31 -7.72 -5.07 14.41
C GLU A 31 -6.33 -5.69 14.32
N GLU A 32 -5.59 -5.33 13.28
CA GLU A 32 -4.25 -5.86 13.02
C GLU A 32 -3.28 -4.76 12.63
N HIS A 33 -1.99 -5.03 12.87
CA HIS A 33 -0.91 -4.22 12.34
C HIS A 33 -0.46 -4.82 11.01
N THR A 34 -0.15 -3.98 10.07
CA THR A 34 0.44 -4.41 8.80
C THR A 34 1.69 -3.60 8.51
N GLU A 35 2.65 -4.20 7.86
CA GLU A 35 3.86 -3.51 7.44
C GLU A 35 3.82 -3.26 5.94
N ILE A 36 4.21 -2.05 5.56
CA ILE A 36 4.30 -1.66 4.16
C ILE A 36 5.71 -1.15 3.92
N THR A 37 6.37 -1.70 2.92
CA THR A 37 7.69 -1.24 2.51
C THR A 37 7.53 -0.28 1.33
N LEU A 38 8.07 0.92 1.48
CA LEU A 38 7.95 1.97 0.48
C LEU A 38 9.32 2.37 -0.03
N PRO A 39 9.43 2.75 -1.32
CA PRO A 39 10.65 3.39 -1.81
C PRO A 39 10.92 4.66 -1.02
N VAL A 40 12.17 4.90 -0.68
CA VAL A 40 12.56 6.05 0.16
C VAL A 40 12.15 7.39 -0.46
N GLU A 41 12.19 7.48 -1.78
CA GLU A 41 11.80 8.72 -2.46
C GLU A 41 10.32 9.01 -2.30
N ASP A 42 9.49 7.99 -2.43
CA ASP A 42 8.04 8.13 -2.23
C ASP A 42 7.72 8.43 -0.77
N PHE A 43 8.43 7.80 0.15
CA PHE A 43 8.29 8.06 1.57
C PHE A 43 8.60 9.53 1.90
N LYS A 44 9.68 10.06 1.35
CA LYS A 44 10.07 11.46 1.57
C LYS A 44 9.06 12.45 0.97
N LYS A 45 8.53 12.13 -0.20
CA LYS A 45 7.54 12.98 -0.87
C LYS A 45 6.24 13.07 -0.09
N THR A 46 5.81 11.96 0.50
CA THR A 46 4.57 11.94 1.26
C THR A 46 4.70 12.52 2.65
N GLY A 47 5.92 12.58 3.19
CA GLY A 47 6.17 13.13 4.51
C GLY A 47 5.50 12.35 5.64
N LEU A 48 5.42 11.04 5.51
CA LEU A 48 4.78 10.19 6.51
C LEU A 48 5.59 10.14 7.80
N SER A 49 4.89 10.14 8.94
CA SER A 49 5.51 10.03 10.25
C SER A 49 4.57 9.29 11.20
N GLU A 50 5.12 8.90 12.36
CA GLU A 50 4.33 8.23 13.39
C GLU A 50 3.15 9.11 13.82
N GLY A 51 2.00 8.48 14.00
CA GLY A 51 0.78 9.15 14.37
C GLY A 51 -0.06 9.65 13.20
N ASP A 52 0.48 9.62 11.99
CA ASP A 52 -0.27 10.05 10.81
C ASP A 52 -1.40 9.09 10.49
N GLN A 53 -2.53 9.67 10.11
CA GLN A 53 -3.67 8.90 9.60
C GLN A 53 -3.47 8.72 8.11
N ILE A 54 -3.63 7.47 7.66
CA ILE A 54 -3.50 7.15 6.24
C ILE A 54 -4.69 6.34 5.76
N MET A 55 -4.82 6.26 4.45
CA MET A 55 -5.84 5.44 3.82
C MET A 55 -5.15 4.44 2.90
N ILE A 56 -5.49 3.17 3.09
CA ILE A 56 -4.97 2.09 2.25
C ILE A 56 -6.05 1.72 1.25
N LYS A 57 -5.73 1.86 -0.02
CA LYS A 57 -6.66 1.52 -1.09
C LYS A 57 -6.30 0.14 -1.63
N VAL A 58 -7.28 -0.75 -1.61
CA VAL A 58 -7.12 -2.10 -2.12
C VAL A 58 -8.01 -2.26 -3.34
N GLU A 59 -7.38 -2.47 -4.47
CA GLU A 59 -8.09 -2.67 -5.72
C GLU A 59 -7.52 -3.88 -6.44
N LYS A 60 -8.39 -4.59 -7.11
CA LYS A 60 -7.95 -5.69 -7.94
C LYS A 60 -7.24 -5.14 -9.17
N LYS A 61 -6.03 -5.60 -9.42
CA LYS A 61 -5.34 -5.24 -10.66
C LYS A 61 -6.09 -5.81 -11.85
N PHE A 62 -5.94 -5.17 -12.99
CA PHE A 62 -6.52 -5.69 -14.21
C PHE A 62 -6.06 -7.12 -14.46
N ASP A 63 -7.03 -7.98 -14.67
CA ASP A 63 -6.79 -9.33 -15.14
C ASP A 63 -6.76 -9.27 -16.65
N ILE A 64 -5.60 -9.45 -17.25
CA ILE A 64 -5.42 -9.34 -18.70
C ILE A 64 -6.29 -10.37 -19.42
N ASP A 65 -6.42 -11.57 -18.88
CA ASP A 65 -7.25 -12.60 -19.46
C ASP A 65 -8.73 -12.23 -19.42
N ALA A 66 -9.19 -11.69 -18.31
CA ALA A 66 -10.56 -11.21 -18.19
C ALA A 66 -10.84 -10.05 -19.15
N MET A 67 -9.89 -9.12 -19.28
CA MET A 67 -10.01 -8.01 -20.22
C MET A 67 -10.08 -8.50 -21.66
N ALA A 68 -9.26 -9.46 -22.01
CA ALA A 68 -9.27 -10.04 -23.35
C ALA A 68 -10.62 -10.72 -23.65
N GLN A 69 -11.16 -11.45 -22.68
CA GLN A 69 -12.48 -12.08 -22.82
C GLN A 69 -13.58 -11.05 -23.00
N ASP A 70 -13.55 -9.96 -22.24
CA ASP A 70 -14.53 -8.89 -22.36
C ASP A 70 -14.45 -8.20 -23.71
N LEU A 71 -13.25 -7.97 -24.21
CA LEU A 71 -13.06 -7.40 -25.54
C LEU A 71 -13.62 -8.30 -26.63
N PHE A 72 -13.39 -9.59 -26.51
CA PHE A 72 -13.96 -10.55 -27.49
C PHE A 72 -15.48 -10.60 -27.42
N LYS A 73 -16.02 -10.61 -26.21
CA LYS A 73 -17.46 -10.58 -26.02
C LYS A 73 -18.10 -9.30 -26.57
N GLY A 74 -17.39 -8.19 -26.42
CA GLY A 74 -17.87 -6.92 -26.93
C GLY A 74 -17.93 -6.82 -28.44
N LYS A 75 -17.21 -7.68 -29.14
CA LYS A 75 -17.17 -7.72 -30.59
C LYS A 75 -18.17 -8.71 -31.22
N LEU A 76 -18.71 -9.55 -30.37
CA LEU A 76 -19.69 -10.54 -30.81
C LEU A 76 -21.11 -10.04 -30.61
#